data_7f9eb3e5592d50e05f5a540df6f4edb1
#
_entry.id   7f9eb3e5592d50e05f5a540df6f4edb1
#
_cell.length_a   1.000
_cell.length_b   1.000
_cell.length_c   1.000
_cell.angle_alpha   90.00
_cell.angle_beta   90.00
_cell.angle_gamma   90.00
#
_symmetry.space_group_name_H-M   'P 1'
#
loop_
_entity.id
_entity.type
_entity.pdbx_description
1 polymer ?
#
loop_
_entity_poly.entity_id
_entity_poly.type
_entity_poly.pdbx_seq_one_letter_code
_entity_poly.pdbx_strand_id
1 'polypeptide(L)'
;MSNENDIITPGMQDYINRNNSYLAKRSQYIQDEVKKWKFDTIAVHGLYSVTDAINDYQGSIIEPIFMSTSQAYRDSDEMAAALAYKIPTWCYSRIANPSTYYYEWTLALLEGYGFDGETTCCSTSSGMAAIMTAVQPFLHVYNTPAEPRNFVATAQCYGGTFQQFSIRLMQERNIECRWVLDATNLDEWNSKIDENTRFLYGELPSNPQLSFFDIKAVADLAHSHEIPLICDSTIATPALLRPISHGADIVVQSVTKSLTSSGFGIAGAVIARKNLTSKFSDDELKEDFALNVKLLQNRDFGPNLHPLQAVMSLNDMRTIRSKMDLMSRSTMKIARSLNSHPQVESVQYLGLPDHPQHELASKYMWLVDAEYDELYNKPVNRYGHLMSFCVKGGAEKTRGVFDNLKRIWRATDLGRIKSVATIPAISTHQQQGEEGRKKAGIPANMIRLCVGAEHPDDILADLDQALNAAK
;
A
#
# COMPACT_ATOMS: atom_id res chain seq x y z
N MET A 1 -7.90 -3.50 -27.35
CA MET A 1 -8.19 -3.97 -28.73
C MET A 1 -9.69 -3.88 -28.94
N SER A 2 -10.19 -2.73 -29.38
CA SER A 2 -11.57 -2.58 -29.84
C SER A 2 -11.62 -3.15 -31.26
N ASN A 3 -12.34 -4.25 -31.44
CA ASN A 3 -12.73 -4.69 -32.79
C ASN A 3 -13.68 -3.62 -33.32
N GLU A 4 -13.34 -3.00 -34.45
CA GLU A 4 -14.15 -1.99 -35.16
C GLU A 4 -15.53 -2.48 -35.62
N ASN A 5 -15.93 -3.72 -35.30
CA ASN A 5 -17.17 -4.37 -35.71
C ASN A 5 -18.07 -4.84 -34.57
N ASP A 6 -17.91 -4.37 -33.35
CA ASP A 6 -18.84 -4.71 -32.28
C ASP A 6 -20.18 -4.00 -32.49
N ILE A 7 -21.15 -4.73 -33.05
CA ILE A 7 -22.53 -4.26 -33.25
C ILE A 7 -23.14 -4.07 -31.84
N ILE A 8 -23.32 -2.83 -31.42
CA ILE A 8 -24.06 -2.50 -30.19
C ILE A 8 -25.54 -2.50 -30.53
N THR A 9 -26.27 -3.48 -29.98
CA THR A 9 -27.73 -3.54 -30.14
C THR A 9 -28.42 -2.46 -29.30
N PRO A 10 -29.70 -2.12 -29.60
CA PRO A 10 -30.45 -1.21 -28.75
C PRO A 10 -30.56 -1.68 -27.28
N GLY A 11 -30.68 -2.98 -27.03
CA GLY A 11 -30.71 -3.54 -25.68
C GLY A 11 -29.39 -3.39 -24.95
N MET A 12 -28.27 -3.64 -25.62
CA MET A 12 -26.92 -3.37 -25.08
C MET A 12 -26.74 -1.89 -24.73
N GLN A 13 -27.18 -0.99 -25.62
CA GLN A 13 -27.08 0.45 -25.38
C GLN A 13 -27.92 0.90 -24.17
N ASP A 14 -29.14 0.34 -24.00
CA ASP A 14 -29.98 0.60 -22.85
C ASP A 14 -29.30 0.16 -21.53
N TYR A 15 -28.70 -1.02 -21.52
CA TYR A 15 -27.94 -1.51 -20.37
C TYR A 15 -26.74 -0.59 -20.04
N ILE A 16 -25.98 -0.17 -21.04
CA ILE A 16 -24.84 0.75 -20.88
C ILE A 16 -25.34 2.10 -20.31
N ASN A 17 -26.42 2.65 -20.84
CA ASN A 17 -26.99 3.93 -20.38
C ASN A 17 -27.47 3.87 -18.92
N ARG A 18 -28.12 2.78 -18.50
CA ARG A 18 -28.56 2.58 -17.12
C ARG A 18 -27.37 2.53 -16.14
N ASN A 19 -26.33 1.80 -16.50
CA ASN A 19 -25.13 1.69 -15.65
C ASN A 19 -24.33 3.00 -15.63
N ASN A 20 -24.22 3.72 -16.75
CA ASN A 20 -23.62 5.06 -16.78
C ASN A 20 -24.37 6.03 -15.85
N SER A 21 -25.71 6.00 -15.87
CA SER A 21 -26.53 6.79 -14.96
C SER A 21 -26.28 6.45 -13.49
N TYR A 22 -26.13 5.15 -13.18
CA TYR A 22 -25.78 4.70 -11.83
C TYR A 22 -24.40 5.22 -11.40
N LEU A 23 -23.38 5.06 -12.25
CA LEU A 23 -22.01 5.53 -11.97
C LEU A 23 -21.95 7.05 -11.82
N ALA A 24 -22.68 7.79 -12.68
CA ALA A 24 -22.75 9.25 -12.58
C ALA A 24 -23.38 9.71 -11.24
N LYS A 25 -24.45 9.05 -10.78
CA LYS A 25 -25.03 9.34 -9.47
C LYS A 25 -24.07 9.05 -8.33
N ARG A 26 -23.29 7.98 -8.42
CA ARG A 26 -22.26 7.65 -7.43
C ARG A 26 -21.13 8.67 -7.43
N SER A 27 -20.64 9.06 -8.59
CA SER A 27 -19.63 10.12 -8.72
C SER A 27 -20.13 11.44 -8.13
N GLN A 28 -21.37 11.81 -8.44
CA GLN A 28 -22.01 13.00 -7.87
C GLN A 28 -22.09 12.94 -6.34
N TYR A 29 -22.52 11.81 -5.78
CA TYR A 29 -22.57 11.60 -4.33
C TYR A 29 -21.20 11.73 -3.66
N ILE A 30 -20.14 11.20 -4.30
CA ILE A 30 -18.77 11.36 -3.82
C ILE A 30 -18.39 12.84 -3.77
N GLN A 31 -18.64 13.59 -4.83
CA GLN A 31 -18.26 15.00 -4.91
C GLN A 31 -19.09 15.89 -3.96
N ASP A 32 -20.40 15.67 -3.91
CA ASP A 32 -21.32 16.52 -3.17
C ASP A 32 -21.31 16.27 -1.66
N GLU A 33 -21.03 15.02 -1.25
CA GLU A 33 -21.14 14.61 0.16
C GLU A 33 -19.83 14.04 0.71
N VAL A 34 -19.36 12.91 0.16
CA VAL A 34 -18.31 12.12 0.79
C VAL A 34 -16.98 12.87 0.90
N LYS A 35 -16.61 13.64 -0.12
CA LYS A 35 -15.36 14.46 -0.10
C LYS A 35 -15.37 15.59 0.94
N LYS A 36 -16.53 15.94 1.48
CA LYS A 36 -16.66 16.93 2.57
C LYS A 36 -16.49 16.32 3.96
N TRP A 37 -16.53 15.00 4.07
CA TRP A 37 -16.43 14.31 5.34
C TRP A 37 -14.99 14.28 5.85
N LYS A 38 -14.85 14.12 7.15
CA LYS A 38 -13.57 13.89 7.80
C LYS A 38 -13.12 12.44 7.58
N PHE A 39 -11.84 12.22 7.69
CA PHE A 39 -11.20 10.91 7.39
C PHE A 39 -11.88 9.73 8.11
N ASP A 40 -12.14 9.85 9.42
CA ASP A 40 -12.77 8.78 10.19
C ASP A 40 -14.20 8.48 9.71
N THR A 41 -14.96 9.48 9.27
CA THR A 41 -16.30 9.29 8.69
C THR A 41 -16.20 8.53 7.36
N ILE A 42 -15.22 8.88 6.51
CA ILE A 42 -14.96 8.12 5.26
C ILE A 42 -14.55 6.69 5.58
N ALA A 43 -13.67 6.48 6.56
CA ALA A 43 -13.23 5.14 6.97
C ALA A 43 -14.38 4.25 7.45
N VAL A 44 -15.35 4.84 8.16
CA VAL A 44 -16.50 4.11 8.73
C VAL A 44 -17.56 3.80 7.67
N HIS A 45 -17.91 4.76 6.83
CA HIS A 45 -19.02 4.66 5.88
C HIS A 45 -18.60 4.29 4.45
N GLY A 46 -17.42 4.74 4.00
CA GLY A 46 -17.03 4.59 2.59
C GLY A 46 -18.11 5.13 1.66
N LEU A 47 -18.59 4.32 0.74
CA LEU A 47 -19.73 4.61 -0.13
C LEU A 47 -21.03 3.91 0.29
N TYR A 48 -21.02 3.17 1.38
CA TYR A 48 -22.22 2.47 1.83
C TYR A 48 -23.15 3.42 2.59
N SER A 49 -24.22 3.81 1.93
CA SER A 49 -25.17 4.80 2.47
C SER A 49 -26.38 4.13 3.13
N VAL A 50 -27.06 4.88 4.01
CA VAL A 50 -28.34 4.46 4.59
C VAL A 50 -29.38 4.20 3.50
N THR A 51 -29.36 4.99 2.42
CA THR A 51 -30.26 4.82 1.26
C THR A 51 -29.99 3.50 0.55
N ASP A 52 -28.73 3.15 0.31
CA ASP A 52 -28.37 1.82 -0.27
C ASP A 52 -28.82 0.68 0.62
N ALA A 53 -28.58 0.79 1.95
CA ALA A 53 -28.97 -0.21 2.90
C ALA A 53 -30.47 -0.51 2.86
N ILE A 54 -31.30 0.54 2.85
CA ILE A 54 -32.77 0.40 2.85
C ILE A 54 -33.29 -0.12 1.51
N ASN A 55 -32.81 0.45 0.40
CA ASN A 55 -33.36 0.13 -0.92
C ASN A 55 -32.87 -1.20 -1.49
N ASP A 56 -31.59 -1.52 -1.28
CA ASP A 56 -30.94 -2.62 -1.98
C ASP A 56 -30.58 -3.80 -1.05
N TYR A 57 -30.49 -3.57 0.28
CA TYR A 57 -29.92 -4.54 1.22
C TYR A 57 -30.75 -4.74 2.50
N GLN A 58 -32.06 -4.52 2.43
CA GLN A 58 -33.02 -4.79 3.52
C GLN A 58 -32.67 -4.08 4.86
N GLY A 59 -32.04 -2.93 4.81
CA GLY A 59 -31.64 -2.15 5.98
C GLY A 59 -30.41 -2.68 6.72
N SER A 60 -29.58 -3.52 6.09
CA SER A 60 -28.34 -4.00 6.71
C SER A 60 -27.42 -2.82 7.04
N ILE A 61 -26.95 -2.72 8.30
CA ILE A 61 -26.07 -1.62 8.75
C ILE A 61 -24.64 -1.79 8.24
N ILE A 62 -24.23 -3.01 7.92
CA ILE A 62 -22.91 -3.31 7.33
C ILE A 62 -23.07 -3.85 5.91
N GLU A 63 -22.05 -3.67 5.10
CA GLU A 63 -22.00 -4.14 3.71
C GLU A 63 -22.21 -5.65 3.64
N PRO A 64 -23.17 -6.13 2.84
CA PRO A 64 -23.38 -7.57 2.66
C PRO A 64 -22.18 -8.25 1.97
N ILE A 65 -21.97 -9.53 2.30
CA ILE A 65 -20.94 -10.33 1.67
C ILE A 65 -21.52 -11.09 0.48
N PHE A 66 -21.13 -10.69 -0.72
CA PHE A 66 -21.58 -11.32 -1.97
C PHE A 66 -20.64 -12.45 -2.37
N MET A 67 -21.02 -13.68 -1.98
CA MET A 67 -20.19 -14.88 -2.25
C MET A 67 -20.44 -15.51 -3.63
N SER A 68 -21.35 -14.94 -4.42
CA SER A 68 -21.63 -15.44 -5.78
C SER A 68 -20.41 -15.33 -6.69
N THR A 69 -20.15 -16.36 -7.49
CA THR A 69 -19.08 -16.36 -8.48
C THR A 69 -19.47 -15.59 -9.74
N SER A 70 -20.78 -15.55 -10.08
CA SER A 70 -21.26 -14.91 -11.31
C SER A 70 -22.65 -14.32 -11.10
N GLN A 71 -23.05 -13.45 -12.01
CA GLN A 71 -24.31 -12.71 -11.98
C GLN A 71 -25.29 -13.26 -13.02
N ALA A 72 -26.58 -13.17 -12.76
CA ALA A 72 -27.64 -13.43 -13.74
C ALA A 72 -27.96 -12.13 -14.48
N TYR A 73 -28.36 -12.24 -15.73
CA TYR A 73 -28.77 -11.13 -16.60
C TYR A 73 -30.24 -11.27 -16.96
N ARG A 74 -30.91 -10.17 -17.31
CA ARG A 74 -32.31 -10.18 -17.74
C ARG A 74 -32.48 -10.86 -19.10
N ASP A 75 -31.50 -10.60 -20.00
CA ASP A 75 -31.51 -11.08 -21.36
C ASP A 75 -30.08 -11.22 -21.92
N SER A 76 -29.97 -11.63 -23.18
CA SER A 76 -28.70 -11.81 -23.88
C SER A 76 -27.98 -10.50 -24.19
N ASP A 77 -28.71 -9.40 -24.36
CA ASP A 77 -28.12 -8.08 -24.64
C ASP A 77 -27.41 -7.54 -23.39
N GLU A 78 -28.00 -7.64 -22.21
CA GLU A 78 -27.34 -7.30 -20.95
C GLU A 78 -26.07 -8.13 -20.74
N MET A 79 -26.16 -9.45 -20.94
CA MET A 79 -25.02 -10.34 -20.83
C MET A 79 -23.89 -9.96 -21.79
N ALA A 80 -24.22 -9.70 -23.05
CA ALA A 80 -23.24 -9.30 -24.06
C ALA A 80 -22.56 -7.97 -23.72
N ALA A 81 -23.34 -6.95 -23.29
CA ALA A 81 -22.82 -5.64 -22.91
C ALA A 81 -21.91 -5.72 -21.68
N ALA A 82 -22.29 -6.50 -20.66
CA ALA A 82 -21.51 -6.68 -19.45
C ALA A 82 -20.15 -7.35 -19.73
N LEU A 83 -20.14 -8.37 -20.59
CA LEU A 83 -18.94 -9.14 -20.94
C LEU A 83 -18.08 -8.48 -22.02
N ALA A 84 -18.61 -7.50 -22.75
CA ALA A 84 -17.83 -6.64 -23.64
C ALA A 84 -16.98 -5.59 -22.88
N TYR A 85 -17.13 -5.50 -21.56
CA TYR A 85 -16.41 -4.53 -20.68
C TYR A 85 -16.51 -3.08 -21.16
N LYS A 86 -17.60 -2.73 -21.84
CA LYS A 86 -17.87 -1.35 -22.28
C LYS A 86 -18.17 -0.41 -21.11
N ILE A 87 -18.48 -0.99 -19.95
CA ILE A 87 -18.76 -0.28 -18.71
C ILE A 87 -18.41 -1.18 -17.50
N PRO A 88 -17.90 -0.61 -16.38
CA PRO A 88 -17.68 -1.36 -15.15
C PRO A 88 -18.99 -1.88 -14.58
N THR A 89 -19.19 -3.17 -14.57
CA THR A 89 -20.40 -3.82 -14.06
C THR A 89 -20.09 -5.11 -13.32
N TRP A 90 -21.08 -5.61 -12.58
CA TRP A 90 -21.01 -6.92 -11.96
C TRP A 90 -21.19 -8.00 -13.03
N CYS A 91 -20.22 -8.85 -13.23
CA CYS A 91 -20.33 -9.95 -14.21
C CYS A 91 -19.77 -11.26 -13.67
N TYR A 92 -18.59 -11.22 -13.11
CA TYR A 92 -17.91 -12.39 -12.53
C TYR A 92 -16.99 -11.91 -11.40
N SER A 93 -17.02 -12.58 -10.25
CA SER A 93 -16.37 -12.10 -9.03
C SER A 93 -14.85 -11.95 -9.12
N ARG A 94 -14.18 -12.63 -10.06
CA ARG A 94 -12.77 -12.40 -10.35
C ARG A 94 -12.50 -10.99 -10.92
N ILE A 95 -13.49 -10.41 -11.60
CA ILE A 95 -13.37 -9.10 -12.27
C ILE A 95 -13.94 -8.00 -11.39
N ALA A 96 -15.19 -8.16 -10.97
CA ALA A 96 -15.89 -7.20 -10.13
C ALA A 96 -16.93 -7.87 -9.23
N ASN A 97 -17.00 -7.45 -7.98
CA ASN A 97 -17.93 -7.97 -6.98
C ASN A 97 -18.37 -6.82 -6.05
N PRO A 98 -19.65 -6.74 -5.64
CA PRO A 98 -20.12 -5.65 -4.78
C PRO A 98 -19.33 -5.50 -3.47
N SER A 99 -18.89 -6.59 -2.85
CA SER A 99 -18.09 -6.53 -1.61
C SER A 99 -16.70 -5.94 -1.84
N THR A 100 -16.04 -6.28 -2.96
CA THR A 100 -14.74 -5.68 -3.31
C THR A 100 -14.90 -4.23 -3.74
N TYR A 101 -16.03 -3.85 -4.32
CA TYR A 101 -16.34 -2.48 -4.72
C TYR A 101 -16.34 -1.50 -3.53
N TYR A 102 -17.03 -1.84 -2.43
CA TYR A 102 -17.02 -0.99 -1.24
C TYR A 102 -15.62 -0.87 -0.61
N TYR A 103 -14.87 -1.96 -0.58
CA TYR A 103 -13.49 -1.97 -0.13
C TYR A 103 -12.60 -1.06 -1.00
N GLU A 104 -12.66 -1.21 -2.32
CA GLU A 104 -11.86 -0.43 -3.26
C GLU A 104 -12.13 1.06 -3.17
N TRP A 105 -13.40 1.44 -3.13
CA TRP A 105 -13.78 2.85 -3.01
C TRP A 105 -13.40 3.46 -1.66
N THR A 106 -13.61 2.74 -0.57
CA THR A 106 -13.17 3.23 0.74
C THR A 106 -11.69 3.49 0.75
N LEU A 107 -10.89 2.57 0.22
CA LEU A 107 -9.44 2.72 0.19
C LEU A 107 -8.98 3.83 -0.77
N ALA A 108 -9.62 3.97 -1.94
CA ALA A 108 -9.37 5.08 -2.86
C ALA A 108 -9.64 6.44 -2.20
N LEU A 109 -10.76 6.57 -1.49
CA LEU A 109 -11.12 7.80 -0.78
C LEU A 109 -10.17 8.13 0.38
N LEU A 110 -9.70 7.12 1.11
CA LEU A 110 -8.74 7.32 2.21
C LEU A 110 -7.37 7.75 1.69
N GLU A 111 -6.85 7.10 0.64
CA GLU A 111 -5.59 7.51 0.00
C GLU A 111 -5.69 8.85 -0.71
N GLY A 112 -6.84 9.15 -1.31
CA GLY A 112 -7.13 10.43 -1.97
C GLY A 112 -7.53 11.55 -1.01
N TYR A 113 -7.56 11.31 0.31
CA TYR A 113 -7.99 12.34 1.27
C TYR A 113 -7.01 13.53 1.27
N GLY A 114 -7.53 14.72 0.99
CA GLY A 114 -6.73 15.94 0.83
C GLY A 114 -6.13 16.14 -0.57
N PHE A 115 -6.46 15.27 -1.52
CA PHE A 115 -6.11 15.45 -2.93
C PHE A 115 -7.27 16.05 -3.71
N ASP A 116 -7.01 17.09 -4.50
CA ASP A 116 -8.06 17.82 -5.26
C ASP A 116 -8.59 17.01 -6.46
N GLY A 117 -7.84 15.99 -6.93
CA GLY A 117 -8.24 15.13 -8.03
C GLY A 117 -9.10 13.95 -7.59
N GLU A 118 -9.23 12.98 -8.50
CA GLU A 118 -9.89 11.70 -8.25
C GLU A 118 -8.88 10.58 -8.12
N THR A 119 -9.20 9.62 -7.26
CA THR A 119 -8.44 8.39 -7.04
C THR A 119 -9.34 7.19 -7.28
N THR A 120 -8.77 6.14 -7.84
CA THR A 120 -9.42 4.84 -8.05
C THR A 120 -8.56 3.71 -7.49
N CYS A 121 -9.17 2.55 -7.25
CA CYS A 121 -8.48 1.43 -6.61
C CYS A 121 -8.81 0.10 -7.32
N CYS A 122 -7.79 -0.73 -7.48
CA CYS A 122 -7.92 -2.15 -7.85
C CYS A 122 -7.45 -3.02 -6.68
N SER A 123 -8.34 -3.85 -6.15
CA SER A 123 -8.01 -4.84 -5.12
C SER A 123 -7.24 -6.02 -5.68
N THR A 124 -6.31 -6.56 -4.88
CA THR A 124 -5.52 -7.73 -5.23
C THR A 124 -5.42 -8.71 -4.06
N SER A 125 -5.06 -9.96 -4.35
CA SER A 125 -4.95 -11.03 -3.35
C SER A 125 -3.80 -10.85 -2.34
N SER A 126 -2.84 -9.95 -2.61
CA SER A 126 -1.71 -9.68 -1.71
C SER A 126 -0.98 -8.40 -2.11
N GLY A 127 -0.14 -7.85 -1.21
CA GLY A 127 0.74 -6.72 -1.53
C GLY A 127 1.71 -7.01 -2.68
N MET A 128 2.27 -8.22 -2.76
CA MET A 128 3.14 -8.61 -3.89
C MET A 128 2.39 -8.65 -5.21
N ALA A 129 1.12 -9.09 -5.20
CA ALA A 129 0.26 -9.02 -6.37
C ALA A 129 -0.04 -7.57 -6.76
N ALA A 130 -0.24 -6.67 -5.76
CA ALA A 130 -0.43 -5.24 -6.00
C ALA A 130 0.80 -4.62 -6.69
N ILE A 131 2.01 -4.89 -6.20
CA ILE A 131 3.25 -4.41 -6.83
C ILE A 131 3.34 -4.88 -8.27
N MET A 132 3.14 -6.18 -8.53
CA MET A 132 3.21 -6.70 -9.89
C MET A 132 2.12 -6.11 -10.81
N THR A 133 0.90 -5.96 -10.31
CA THR A 133 -0.21 -5.32 -11.04
C THR A 133 0.12 -3.86 -11.37
N ALA A 134 0.78 -3.13 -10.46
CA ALA A 134 1.15 -1.74 -10.67
C ALA A 134 2.29 -1.55 -11.69
N VAL A 135 3.30 -2.44 -11.72
CA VAL A 135 4.49 -2.24 -12.58
C VAL A 135 4.37 -2.91 -13.95
N GLN A 136 3.61 -3.99 -14.04
CA GLN A 136 3.54 -4.82 -15.24
C GLN A 136 3.05 -4.08 -16.51
N PRO A 137 2.06 -3.17 -16.45
CA PRO A 137 1.62 -2.43 -17.64
C PRO A 137 2.73 -1.59 -18.29
N PHE A 138 3.59 -0.99 -17.50
CA PHE A 138 4.70 -0.18 -17.99
C PHE A 138 5.85 -1.02 -18.55
N LEU A 139 6.01 -2.24 -18.05
CA LEU A 139 7.12 -3.14 -18.41
C LEU A 139 6.74 -4.14 -19.49
N HIS A 140 5.46 -4.38 -19.75
CA HIS A 140 4.96 -5.42 -20.66
C HIS A 140 5.67 -6.76 -20.45
N VAL A 141 5.69 -7.24 -19.21
CA VAL A 141 6.52 -8.36 -18.71
C VAL A 141 6.35 -9.65 -19.53
N TYR A 142 5.20 -9.84 -20.16
CA TYR A 142 4.89 -11.03 -20.93
C TYR A 142 5.22 -10.92 -22.43
N ASN A 143 5.66 -9.75 -22.87
CA ASN A 143 6.12 -9.54 -24.24
C ASN A 143 7.65 -9.51 -24.27
N THR A 144 8.27 -10.10 -25.30
CA THR A 144 9.68 -9.86 -25.57
C THR A 144 9.81 -8.41 -26.03
N PRO A 145 10.51 -7.53 -25.29
CA PRO A 145 10.63 -6.15 -25.69
C PRO A 145 11.43 -6.03 -26.99
N ALA A 146 10.92 -5.29 -27.95
CA ALA A 146 11.68 -4.89 -29.12
C ALA A 146 12.77 -3.88 -28.75
N GLU A 147 12.58 -3.15 -27.64
CA GLU A 147 13.45 -2.09 -27.15
C GLU A 147 13.84 -2.33 -25.68
N PRO A 148 15.00 -1.84 -25.23
CA PRO A 148 15.40 -1.88 -23.85
C PRO A 148 14.35 -1.22 -22.94
N ARG A 149 14.17 -1.77 -21.74
CA ARG A 149 13.29 -1.22 -20.69
C ARG A 149 13.98 -1.31 -19.36
N ASN A 150 13.91 -0.23 -18.63
CA ASN A 150 14.41 -0.17 -17.27
C ASN A 150 13.45 0.62 -16.38
N PHE A 151 13.70 0.55 -15.10
CA PHE A 151 13.05 1.38 -14.09
C PHE A 151 14.02 1.66 -12.96
N VAL A 152 13.74 2.71 -12.19
CA VAL A 152 14.59 3.14 -11.06
C VAL A 152 13.84 2.85 -9.77
N ALA A 153 14.50 2.22 -8.80
CA ALA A 153 13.89 1.85 -7.53
C ALA A 153 14.83 2.03 -6.34
N THR A 154 14.29 2.35 -5.15
CA THR A 154 15.09 2.37 -3.92
C THR A 154 15.56 0.96 -3.55
N ALA A 155 16.85 0.81 -3.22
CA ALA A 155 17.42 -0.46 -2.76
C ALA A 155 16.92 -0.86 -1.37
N GLN A 156 16.53 0.12 -0.58
CA GLN A 156 15.92 -0.06 0.74
C GLN A 156 14.42 -0.28 0.57
N CYS A 157 14.02 -1.51 0.29
CA CYS A 157 12.64 -1.93 0.13
C CYS A 157 12.42 -3.33 0.74
N TYR A 158 11.17 -3.74 0.81
CA TYR A 158 10.81 -5.08 1.29
C TYR A 158 11.55 -6.19 0.53
N GLY A 159 12.01 -7.23 1.24
CA GLY A 159 12.79 -8.31 0.65
C GLY A 159 12.09 -9.03 -0.51
N GLY A 160 10.75 -9.14 -0.47
CA GLY A 160 9.97 -9.70 -1.58
C GLY A 160 9.99 -8.81 -2.82
N THR A 161 9.92 -7.49 -2.65
CA THR A 161 10.03 -6.51 -3.74
C THR A 161 11.39 -6.56 -4.38
N PHE A 162 12.46 -6.57 -3.55
CA PHE A 162 13.82 -6.72 -4.03
C PHE A 162 13.98 -8.02 -4.85
N GLN A 163 13.46 -9.14 -4.35
CA GLN A 163 13.51 -10.43 -5.04
C GLN A 163 12.75 -10.39 -6.37
N GLN A 164 11.57 -9.79 -6.40
CA GLN A 164 10.77 -9.64 -7.62
C GLN A 164 11.53 -8.82 -8.67
N PHE A 165 12.11 -7.69 -8.29
CA PHE A 165 12.81 -6.79 -9.20
C PHE A 165 14.15 -7.34 -9.65
N SER A 166 14.97 -7.90 -8.74
CA SER A 166 16.30 -8.41 -9.06
C SER A 166 16.30 -9.74 -9.80
N ILE A 167 15.36 -10.65 -9.46
CA ILE A 167 15.35 -12.00 -10.04
C ILE A 167 14.30 -12.11 -11.15
N ARG A 168 13.02 -11.86 -10.82
CA ARG A 168 11.92 -12.10 -11.78
C ARG A 168 11.93 -11.13 -12.94
N LEU A 169 12.24 -9.86 -12.70
CA LEU A 169 12.30 -8.88 -13.77
C LEU A 169 13.69 -8.80 -14.41
N MET A 170 14.74 -8.63 -13.59
CA MET A 170 16.08 -8.37 -14.10
C MET A 170 16.74 -9.63 -14.66
N GLN A 171 16.84 -10.74 -13.89
CA GLN A 171 17.54 -11.92 -14.34
C GLN A 171 16.72 -12.80 -15.29
N GLU A 172 15.42 -12.97 -15.03
CA GLU A 172 14.57 -13.88 -15.82
C GLU A 172 13.95 -13.21 -17.05
N ARG A 173 13.77 -11.88 -17.04
CA ARG A 173 13.08 -11.12 -18.09
C ARG A 173 13.96 -10.08 -18.78
N ASN A 174 15.20 -9.90 -18.34
CA ASN A 174 16.12 -8.89 -18.86
C ASN A 174 15.53 -7.45 -18.83
N ILE A 175 14.76 -7.14 -17.77
CA ILE A 175 14.24 -5.81 -17.50
C ILE A 175 15.10 -5.21 -16.39
N GLU A 176 15.89 -4.18 -16.72
CA GLU A 176 16.88 -3.62 -15.80
C GLU A 176 16.20 -2.86 -14.67
N CYS A 177 16.56 -3.18 -13.41
CA CYS A 177 16.25 -2.40 -12.21
C CYS A 177 17.51 -1.62 -11.79
N ARG A 178 17.45 -0.30 -11.80
CA ARG A 178 18.53 0.60 -11.38
C ARG A 178 18.30 1.05 -9.95
N TRP A 179 19.12 0.55 -9.05
CA TRP A 179 18.94 0.76 -7.61
C TRP A 179 19.48 2.10 -7.15
N VAL A 180 18.66 2.89 -6.48
CA VAL A 180 19.03 4.09 -5.70
C VAL A 180 19.43 3.63 -4.30
N LEU A 181 20.65 3.91 -3.90
CA LEU A 181 21.20 3.50 -2.59
C LEU A 181 20.91 4.55 -1.51
N ASP A 182 21.03 5.83 -1.86
CA ASP A 182 20.64 6.95 -0.99
C ASP A 182 19.34 7.59 -1.53
N ALA A 183 18.22 7.19 -0.97
CA ALA A 183 16.91 7.67 -1.39
C ALA A 183 16.71 9.19 -1.17
N THR A 184 17.54 9.85 -0.33
CA THR A 184 17.50 11.30 -0.10
C THR A 184 18.26 12.10 -1.15
N ASN A 185 19.11 11.45 -1.94
CA ASN A 185 19.93 12.09 -2.97
C ASN A 185 19.18 12.13 -4.32
N LEU A 186 18.57 13.28 -4.63
CA LEU A 186 17.82 13.46 -5.89
C LEU A 186 18.71 13.33 -7.13
N ASP A 187 19.98 13.71 -7.05
CA ASP A 187 20.94 13.57 -8.17
C ASP A 187 21.21 12.08 -8.45
N GLU A 188 21.22 11.22 -7.43
CA GLU A 188 21.33 9.78 -7.63
C GLU A 188 20.13 9.24 -8.39
N TRP A 189 18.89 9.64 -8.04
CA TRP A 189 17.70 9.28 -8.80
C TRP A 189 17.82 9.71 -10.26
N ASN A 190 18.14 10.99 -10.49
CA ASN A 190 18.24 11.58 -11.83
C ASN A 190 19.31 10.89 -12.69
N SER A 191 20.47 10.57 -12.13
CA SER A 191 21.57 9.91 -12.84
C SER A 191 21.25 8.51 -13.37
N LYS A 192 20.16 7.89 -12.88
CA LYS A 192 19.73 6.53 -13.26
C LYS A 192 18.60 6.53 -14.28
N ILE A 193 18.05 7.70 -14.62
CA ILE A 193 16.97 7.84 -15.60
C ILE A 193 17.56 8.01 -17.00
N ASP A 194 16.98 7.32 -17.97
CA ASP A 194 17.26 7.50 -19.41
C ASP A 194 15.94 7.44 -20.21
N GLU A 195 16.05 7.46 -21.55
CA GLU A 195 14.90 7.41 -22.47
C GLU A 195 14.08 6.12 -22.36
N ASN A 196 14.65 5.05 -21.83
CA ASN A 196 14.01 3.74 -21.66
C ASN A 196 13.39 3.54 -20.27
N THR A 197 13.58 4.49 -19.36
CA THR A 197 13.06 4.41 -17.99
C THR A 197 11.53 4.57 -17.99
N ARG A 198 10.83 3.60 -17.39
CA ARG A 198 9.37 3.48 -17.43
C ARG A 198 8.67 4.11 -16.25
N PHE A 199 9.25 4.04 -15.06
CA PHE A 199 8.73 4.60 -13.80
C PHE A 199 9.83 4.73 -12.75
N LEU A 200 9.54 5.51 -11.71
CA LEU A 200 10.29 5.50 -10.44
C LEU A 200 9.47 4.74 -9.38
N TYR A 201 10.16 4.01 -8.49
CA TYR A 201 9.54 3.24 -7.42
C TYR A 201 10.25 3.45 -6.08
N GLY A 202 9.48 3.65 -5.00
CA GLY A 202 10.05 3.74 -3.65
C GLY A 202 9.08 3.28 -2.57
N GLU A 203 9.63 2.77 -1.45
CA GLU A 203 8.87 2.34 -0.27
C GLU A 203 9.00 3.36 0.86
N LEU A 204 7.89 3.77 1.47
CA LEU A 204 7.78 4.89 2.41
C LEU A 204 6.89 4.58 3.62
N PRO A 205 7.42 4.53 4.84
CA PRO A 205 8.82 4.28 5.19
C PRO A 205 9.27 2.90 4.73
N SER A 206 10.55 2.72 4.43
CA SER A 206 11.05 1.42 3.98
C SER A 206 11.13 0.39 5.12
N ASN A 207 11.00 -0.89 4.76
CA ASN A 207 11.13 -2.01 5.68
C ASN A 207 12.41 -2.82 5.36
N PRO A 208 13.38 -2.97 6.29
CA PRO A 208 13.30 -2.68 7.73
C PRO A 208 14.03 -1.40 8.17
N GLN A 209 14.65 -0.65 7.27
CA GLN A 209 15.56 0.46 7.57
C GLN A 209 14.84 1.77 7.91
N LEU A 210 13.55 1.87 7.58
CA LEU A 210 12.76 3.08 7.77
C LEU A 210 13.31 4.30 7.01
N SER A 211 13.97 4.07 5.87
CA SER A 211 14.40 5.17 5.01
C SER A 211 13.21 5.91 4.41
N PHE A 212 13.44 7.17 4.10
CA PHE A 212 12.43 8.07 3.59
C PHE A 212 13.03 8.96 2.49
N PHE A 213 12.26 9.36 1.49
CA PHE A 213 12.69 10.30 0.45
C PHE A 213 11.69 11.45 0.30
N ASP A 214 12.11 12.55 -0.30
CA ASP A 214 11.24 13.70 -0.58
C ASP A 214 10.28 13.35 -1.73
N ILE A 215 9.03 13.01 -1.36
CA ILE A 215 8.02 12.51 -2.29
C ILE A 215 7.78 13.51 -3.41
N LYS A 216 7.62 14.79 -3.05
CA LYS A 216 7.35 15.84 -4.03
C LYS A 216 8.52 16.03 -5.00
N ALA A 217 9.74 16.07 -4.49
CA ALA A 217 10.92 16.24 -5.33
C ALA A 217 11.12 15.07 -6.31
N VAL A 218 10.91 13.82 -5.84
CA VAL A 218 11.02 12.64 -6.71
C VAL A 218 9.85 12.56 -7.69
N ALA A 219 8.64 12.96 -7.30
CA ALA A 219 7.50 13.06 -8.21
C ALA A 219 7.72 14.12 -9.30
N ASP A 220 8.18 15.32 -8.92
CA ASP A 220 8.51 16.39 -9.88
C ASP A 220 9.61 15.93 -10.87
N LEU A 221 10.63 15.21 -10.39
CA LEU A 221 11.65 14.59 -11.22
C LEU A 221 11.05 13.57 -12.20
N ALA A 222 10.23 12.64 -11.71
CA ALA A 222 9.56 11.65 -12.56
C ALA A 222 8.73 12.33 -13.66
N HIS A 223 7.93 13.32 -13.29
CA HIS A 223 7.08 14.07 -14.22
C HIS A 223 7.86 14.90 -15.23
N SER A 224 9.04 15.41 -14.86
CA SER A 224 9.92 16.09 -15.81
C SER A 224 10.45 15.18 -16.93
N HIS A 225 10.48 13.86 -16.68
CA HIS A 225 10.79 12.82 -17.65
C HIS A 225 9.54 12.15 -18.26
N GLU A 226 8.33 12.66 -17.94
CA GLU A 226 7.04 12.14 -18.38
C GLU A 226 6.82 10.65 -17.99
N ILE A 227 7.26 10.26 -16.80
CA ILE A 227 7.08 8.92 -16.23
C ILE A 227 6.42 8.99 -14.85
N PRO A 228 5.69 7.95 -14.40
CA PRO A 228 5.04 7.97 -13.09
C PRO A 228 5.97 7.65 -11.93
N LEU A 229 5.60 8.16 -10.74
CA LEU A 229 6.13 7.72 -9.45
C LEU A 229 5.15 6.74 -8.80
N ILE A 230 5.65 5.55 -8.45
CA ILE A 230 4.93 4.49 -7.72
C ILE A 230 5.48 4.43 -6.29
N CYS A 231 4.62 4.57 -5.29
CA CYS A 231 4.99 4.50 -3.87
C CYS A 231 4.37 3.29 -3.18
N ASP A 232 5.15 2.50 -2.47
CA ASP A 232 4.62 1.54 -1.49
C ASP A 232 4.50 2.24 -0.13
N SER A 233 3.26 2.48 0.34
CA SER A 233 2.96 3.17 1.59
C SER A 233 2.38 2.23 2.66
N THR A 234 2.71 0.95 2.58
CA THR A 234 2.17 -0.11 3.45
C THR A 234 2.36 0.17 4.94
N ILE A 235 3.51 0.70 5.35
CA ILE A 235 3.83 0.95 6.77
C ILE A 235 3.09 2.17 7.32
N ALA A 236 3.03 3.24 6.53
CA ALA A 236 2.43 4.49 6.98
C ALA A 236 0.90 4.42 7.00
N THR A 237 0.28 3.73 6.06
CA THR A 237 -1.17 3.76 5.79
C THR A 237 -1.69 5.16 5.45
N PRO A 238 -2.90 5.30 4.87
CA PRO A 238 -3.48 6.61 4.60
C PRO A 238 -3.68 7.49 5.85
N ALA A 239 -3.70 6.88 7.03
CA ALA A 239 -3.86 7.63 8.27
C ALA A 239 -2.65 8.53 8.61
N LEU A 240 -1.45 8.19 8.13
CA LEU A 240 -0.23 8.94 8.43
C LEU A 240 0.44 9.55 7.20
N LEU A 241 0.28 8.95 6.03
CA LEU A 241 0.91 9.38 4.79
C LEU A 241 0.03 9.04 3.59
N ARG A 242 -0.18 10.00 2.71
CA ARG A 242 -0.93 9.87 1.46
C ARG A 242 -0.08 10.37 0.30
N PRO A 243 0.77 9.52 -0.29
CA PRO A 243 1.74 9.94 -1.30
C PRO A 243 1.12 10.64 -2.51
N ILE A 244 -0.12 10.28 -2.90
CA ILE A 244 -0.84 10.91 -4.02
C ILE A 244 -1.02 12.41 -3.80
N SER A 245 -1.34 12.85 -2.59
CA SER A 245 -1.47 14.28 -2.26
C SER A 245 -0.15 15.06 -2.36
N HIS A 246 0.97 14.35 -2.46
CA HIS A 246 2.31 14.90 -2.60
C HIS A 246 2.93 14.68 -3.99
N GLY A 247 2.14 14.21 -4.96
CA GLY A 247 2.54 14.10 -6.36
C GLY A 247 2.80 12.68 -6.87
N ALA A 248 2.77 11.65 -6.02
CA ALA A 248 2.85 10.27 -6.51
C ALA A 248 1.65 9.94 -7.42
N ASP A 249 1.87 9.13 -8.44
CA ASP A 249 0.83 8.72 -9.38
C ASP A 249 0.09 7.47 -8.92
N ILE A 250 0.84 6.52 -8.35
CA ILE A 250 0.31 5.22 -7.94
C ILE A 250 0.83 4.91 -6.53
N VAL A 251 -0.07 4.41 -5.69
CA VAL A 251 0.25 3.86 -4.37
C VAL A 251 -0.09 2.38 -4.35
N VAL A 252 0.84 1.55 -3.89
CA VAL A 252 0.58 0.15 -3.57
C VAL A 252 0.49 -0.03 -2.07
N GLN A 253 -0.41 -0.91 -1.65
CA GLN A 253 -0.64 -1.23 -0.24
C GLN A 253 -0.67 -2.75 -0.05
N SER A 254 0.16 -3.26 0.85
CA SER A 254 -0.11 -4.57 1.43
C SER A 254 -1.17 -4.42 2.52
N VAL A 255 -2.43 -4.49 2.13
CA VAL A 255 -3.58 -4.35 3.05
C VAL A 255 -3.57 -5.46 4.12
N THR A 256 -2.88 -6.56 3.86
CA THR A 256 -2.52 -7.60 4.84
C THR A 256 -2.01 -7.03 6.18
N LYS A 257 -1.32 -5.89 6.14
CA LYS A 257 -0.58 -5.32 7.27
C LYS A 257 -1.48 -4.45 8.15
N SER A 258 -1.11 -3.22 8.41
CA SER A 258 -1.82 -2.35 9.37
C SER A 258 -3.29 -2.08 9.01
N LEU A 259 -3.64 -2.12 7.72
CA LEU A 259 -5.01 -1.96 7.26
C LEU A 259 -5.91 -3.15 7.65
N THR A 260 -5.33 -4.38 7.80
CA THR A 260 -6.01 -5.57 8.34
C THR A 260 -5.26 -6.08 9.58
N SER A 261 -5.14 -5.22 10.59
CA SER A 261 -4.31 -5.44 11.78
C SER A 261 -4.76 -6.60 12.67
N SER A 262 -6.01 -7.03 12.58
CA SER A 262 -6.55 -8.23 13.24
C SER A 262 -5.84 -9.52 12.83
N GLY A 263 -5.24 -9.55 11.63
CA GLY A 263 -4.49 -10.71 11.14
C GLY A 263 -5.32 -11.72 10.35
N PHE A 264 -6.55 -11.40 10.00
CA PHE A 264 -7.43 -12.27 9.23
C PHE A 264 -7.21 -12.09 7.73
N GLY A 265 -6.30 -12.85 7.17
CA GLY A 265 -6.12 -12.99 5.73
C GLY A 265 -5.10 -12.06 5.09
N ILE A 266 -4.95 -12.22 3.80
CA ILE A 266 -3.97 -11.54 2.95
C ILE A 266 -4.73 -10.74 1.91
N ALA A 267 -4.36 -9.46 1.74
CA ALA A 267 -4.97 -8.57 0.76
C ALA A 267 -3.95 -7.53 0.27
N GLY A 268 -4.21 -6.98 -0.90
CA GLY A 268 -3.44 -5.88 -1.47
C GLY A 268 -4.34 -4.92 -2.22
N ALA A 269 -3.78 -3.77 -2.58
CA ALA A 269 -4.46 -2.78 -3.40
C ALA A 269 -3.47 -1.96 -4.21
N VAL A 270 -3.89 -1.56 -5.40
CA VAL A 270 -3.28 -0.55 -6.24
C VAL A 270 -4.22 0.64 -6.28
N ILE A 271 -3.79 1.77 -5.77
CA ILE A 271 -4.54 3.02 -5.78
C ILE A 271 -3.81 3.98 -6.73
N ALA A 272 -4.54 4.63 -7.63
CA ALA A 272 -3.96 5.57 -8.56
C ALA A 272 -4.78 6.85 -8.63
N ARG A 273 -4.12 7.97 -8.87
CA ARG A 273 -4.81 9.18 -9.32
C ARG A 273 -5.27 8.99 -10.76
N LYS A 274 -6.38 9.61 -11.13
CA LYS A 274 -6.75 9.73 -12.55
C LYS A 274 -5.79 10.66 -13.29
N ASN A 275 -5.68 10.46 -14.59
CA ASN A 275 -4.82 11.24 -15.49
C ASN A 275 -3.35 11.24 -15.05
N LEU A 276 -2.81 10.03 -14.83
CA LEU A 276 -1.41 9.87 -14.45
C LEU A 276 -0.44 10.29 -15.57
N THR A 277 0.77 10.65 -15.20
CA THR A 277 1.82 11.02 -16.15
C THR A 277 2.56 9.80 -16.67
N SER A 278 2.48 9.52 -17.99
CA SER A 278 3.24 8.45 -18.64
C SER A 278 3.31 8.65 -20.16
N LYS A 279 4.51 8.82 -20.70
CA LYS A 279 4.75 8.88 -22.15
C LYS A 279 4.67 7.52 -22.85
N PHE A 280 4.70 6.43 -22.08
CA PHE A 280 4.71 5.06 -22.60
C PHE A 280 3.36 4.37 -22.54
N SER A 281 2.34 5.07 -22.08
CA SER A 281 1.00 4.52 -21.87
C SER A 281 -0.01 5.14 -22.85
N ASP A 282 -0.98 4.34 -23.26
CA ASP A 282 -2.15 4.85 -23.97
C ASP A 282 -3.04 5.73 -23.08
N ASP A 283 -3.98 6.42 -23.70
CA ASP A 283 -4.83 7.35 -22.99
C ASP A 283 -5.79 6.65 -22.01
N GLU A 284 -6.28 5.45 -22.34
CA GLU A 284 -7.16 4.66 -21.46
C GLU A 284 -6.44 4.30 -20.14
N LEU A 285 -5.18 3.88 -20.22
CA LEU A 285 -4.38 3.57 -19.03
C LEU A 285 -4.07 4.82 -18.21
N LYS A 286 -3.80 5.95 -18.86
CA LYS A 286 -3.53 7.22 -18.15
C LYS A 286 -4.78 7.76 -17.46
N GLU A 287 -5.94 7.72 -18.12
CA GLU A 287 -7.19 8.26 -17.62
C GLU A 287 -7.63 7.59 -16.32
N ASP A 288 -7.63 6.25 -16.25
CA ASP A 288 -7.98 5.49 -15.05
C ASP A 288 -7.14 4.21 -14.94
N PHE A 289 -5.96 4.35 -14.37
CA PHE A 289 -4.99 3.25 -14.22
C PHE A 289 -5.57 2.07 -13.45
N ALA A 290 -6.21 2.31 -12.30
CA ALA A 290 -6.70 1.22 -11.47
C ALA A 290 -7.85 0.44 -12.13
N LEU A 291 -8.72 1.12 -12.87
CA LEU A 291 -9.76 0.46 -13.66
C LEU A 291 -9.13 -0.34 -14.81
N ASN A 292 -8.16 0.22 -15.51
CA ASN A 292 -7.46 -0.45 -16.61
C ASN A 292 -6.80 -1.75 -16.16
N VAL A 293 -6.00 -1.70 -15.07
CA VAL A 293 -5.35 -2.92 -14.55
C VAL A 293 -6.34 -3.93 -13.99
N LYS A 294 -7.49 -3.49 -13.49
CA LYS A 294 -8.57 -4.37 -13.04
C LYS A 294 -9.18 -5.15 -14.20
N LEU A 295 -9.45 -4.48 -15.29
CA LEU A 295 -10.10 -5.07 -16.47
C LEU A 295 -9.14 -5.88 -17.36
N LEU A 296 -7.84 -5.68 -17.24
CA LEU A 296 -6.81 -6.38 -18.02
C LEU A 296 -6.00 -7.32 -17.12
N GLN A 297 -5.01 -6.81 -16.38
CA GLN A 297 -4.06 -7.65 -15.64
C GLN A 297 -4.72 -8.47 -14.53
N ASN A 298 -5.57 -7.84 -13.72
CA ASN A 298 -6.24 -8.53 -12.62
C ASN A 298 -7.23 -9.58 -13.13
N ARG A 299 -7.97 -9.26 -14.19
CA ARG A 299 -8.88 -10.19 -14.88
C ARG A 299 -8.13 -11.41 -15.43
N ASP A 300 -7.03 -11.19 -16.16
CA ASP A 300 -6.37 -12.22 -16.96
C ASP A 300 -5.41 -13.08 -16.15
N PHE A 301 -4.71 -12.49 -15.17
CA PHE A 301 -3.75 -13.21 -14.31
C PHE A 301 -4.35 -13.67 -12.97
N GLY A 302 -5.53 -13.20 -12.62
CA GLY A 302 -6.33 -13.71 -11.53
C GLY A 302 -5.89 -13.38 -10.10
N PRO A 303 -5.12 -12.32 -9.78
CA PRO A 303 -4.77 -11.98 -8.40
C PRO A 303 -5.93 -11.24 -7.68
N ASN A 304 -7.15 -11.68 -7.87
CA ASN A 304 -8.34 -11.06 -7.31
C ASN A 304 -8.46 -11.27 -5.80
N LEU A 305 -9.09 -10.32 -5.12
CA LEU A 305 -9.40 -10.40 -3.70
C LEU A 305 -10.71 -11.15 -3.48
N HIS A 306 -10.71 -12.06 -2.51
CA HIS A 306 -11.92 -12.80 -2.14
C HIS A 306 -12.93 -11.87 -1.44
N PRO A 307 -14.25 -11.93 -1.75
CA PRO A 307 -15.27 -11.03 -1.19
C PRO A 307 -15.32 -10.99 0.34
N LEU A 308 -15.25 -12.14 1.00
CA LEU A 308 -15.20 -12.22 2.46
C LEU A 308 -13.97 -11.46 3.01
N GLN A 309 -12.80 -11.66 2.40
CA GLN A 309 -11.59 -10.96 2.81
C GLN A 309 -11.70 -9.44 2.61
N ALA A 310 -12.35 -8.99 1.54
CA ALA A 310 -12.60 -7.57 1.30
C ALA A 310 -13.41 -6.94 2.44
N VAL A 311 -14.54 -7.58 2.84
CA VAL A 311 -15.38 -7.07 3.93
C VAL A 311 -14.66 -7.14 5.29
N MET A 312 -13.89 -8.18 5.56
CA MET A 312 -13.08 -8.27 6.80
C MET A 312 -12.04 -7.15 6.86
N SER A 313 -11.33 -6.89 5.76
CA SER A 313 -10.35 -5.80 5.68
C SER A 313 -11.02 -4.43 5.79
N LEU A 314 -12.17 -4.24 5.14
CA LEU A 314 -12.96 -3.02 5.23
C LEU A 314 -13.36 -2.72 6.69
N ASN A 315 -13.86 -3.72 7.43
CA ASN A 315 -14.21 -3.54 8.84
C ASN A 315 -13.01 -3.17 9.72
N ASP A 316 -11.84 -3.74 9.45
CA ASP A 316 -10.62 -3.45 10.19
C ASP A 316 -10.08 -2.02 9.90
N MET A 317 -10.23 -1.55 8.65
CA MET A 317 -9.84 -0.19 8.25
C MET A 317 -10.65 0.91 8.92
N ARG A 318 -11.88 0.65 9.37
CA ARG A 318 -12.77 1.65 10.01
C ARG A 318 -12.16 2.36 11.21
N THR A 319 -11.19 1.74 11.88
CA THR A 319 -10.49 2.30 13.06
C THR A 319 -9.02 2.57 12.80
N ILE A 320 -8.60 2.69 11.53
CA ILE A 320 -7.19 2.78 11.17
C ILE A 320 -6.49 3.99 11.78
N ARG A 321 -7.13 5.16 11.81
CA ARG A 321 -6.57 6.39 12.38
C ARG A 321 -6.24 6.22 13.86
N SER A 322 -7.22 5.76 14.64
CA SER A 322 -7.05 5.55 16.10
C SER A 322 -5.99 4.49 16.41
N LYS A 323 -5.94 3.40 15.62
CA LYS A 323 -4.92 2.35 15.77
C LYS A 323 -3.52 2.90 15.47
N MET A 324 -3.37 3.62 14.36
CA MET A 324 -2.07 4.16 13.97
C MET A 324 -1.55 5.23 14.94
N ASP A 325 -2.44 6.04 15.53
CA ASP A 325 -2.07 6.97 16.58
C ASP A 325 -1.57 6.27 17.84
N LEU A 326 -2.33 5.30 18.35
CA LEU A 326 -1.97 4.51 19.52
C LEU A 326 -0.62 3.80 19.34
N MET A 327 -0.48 3.06 18.23
CA MET A 327 0.71 2.27 17.94
C MET A 327 1.94 3.16 17.72
N SER A 328 1.79 4.32 17.05
CA SER A 328 2.89 5.30 16.89
C SER A 328 3.36 5.89 18.21
N ARG A 329 2.44 6.23 19.11
CA ARG A 329 2.79 6.75 20.45
C ARG A 329 3.52 5.70 21.28
N SER A 330 3.05 4.46 21.24
CA SER A 330 3.70 3.33 21.92
C SER A 330 5.10 3.08 21.37
N THR A 331 5.24 3.09 20.02
CA THR A 331 6.55 2.91 19.35
C THR A 331 7.53 4.01 19.71
N MET A 332 7.09 5.27 19.77
CA MET A 332 7.93 6.39 20.20
C MET A 332 8.46 6.19 21.61
N LYS A 333 7.61 5.76 22.57
CA LYS A 333 8.02 5.48 23.95
C LYS A 333 9.07 4.37 24.00
N ILE A 334 8.84 3.29 23.27
CA ILE A 334 9.75 2.13 23.19
C ILE A 334 11.07 2.53 22.52
N ALA A 335 11.02 3.26 21.40
CA ALA A 335 12.21 3.71 20.68
C ALA A 335 13.12 4.58 21.57
N ARG A 336 12.56 5.53 22.32
CA ARG A 336 13.32 6.36 23.28
C ARG A 336 13.98 5.54 24.36
N SER A 337 13.28 4.55 24.92
CA SER A 337 13.84 3.66 25.94
C SER A 337 14.97 2.81 25.40
N LEU A 338 14.79 2.21 24.21
CA LEU A 338 15.84 1.41 23.58
C LEU A 338 17.04 2.24 23.15
N ASN A 339 16.84 3.48 22.70
CA ASN A 339 17.92 4.39 22.30
C ASN A 339 18.89 4.72 23.46
N SER A 340 18.42 4.63 24.71
CA SER A 340 19.24 4.80 25.92
C SER A 340 19.67 3.47 26.58
N HIS A 341 19.25 2.32 26.06
CA HIS A 341 19.52 1.03 26.68
C HIS A 341 20.98 0.57 26.49
N PRO A 342 21.71 0.14 27.55
CA PRO A 342 23.13 -0.15 27.49
C PRO A 342 23.50 -1.31 26.53
N GLN A 343 22.59 -2.25 26.27
CA GLN A 343 22.78 -3.40 25.36
C GLN A 343 22.38 -3.09 23.91
N VAL A 344 21.83 -1.89 23.62
CA VAL A 344 21.43 -1.47 22.26
C VAL A 344 22.53 -0.62 21.66
N GLU A 345 22.90 -0.92 20.43
CA GLU A 345 23.93 -0.19 19.66
C GLU A 345 23.34 1.02 18.92
N SER A 346 22.19 0.82 18.30
CA SER A 346 21.48 1.87 17.55
C SER A 346 20.00 1.55 17.44
N VAL A 347 19.20 2.60 17.24
CA VAL A 347 17.75 2.49 16.99
C VAL A 347 17.42 3.24 15.70
N GLN A 348 16.68 2.59 14.80
CA GLN A 348 16.12 3.18 13.59
C GLN A 348 14.63 3.41 13.81
N TYR A 349 14.23 4.66 13.97
CA TYR A 349 12.86 5.10 14.06
C TYR A 349 12.74 6.57 13.67
N LEU A 350 11.97 6.87 12.64
CA LEU A 350 11.82 8.22 12.06
C LEU A 350 11.37 9.29 13.07
N GLY A 351 10.72 8.87 14.15
CA GLY A 351 10.28 9.77 15.22
C GLY A 351 11.38 10.24 16.16
N LEU A 352 12.55 9.62 16.17
CA LEU A 352 13.68 10.07 17.01
C LEU A 352 14.34 11.29 16.35
N PRO A 353 14.57 12.38 17.10
CA PRO A 353 15.16 13.61 16.54
C PRO A 353 16.57 13.43 15.97
N ASP A 354 17.31 12.41 16.43
CA ASP A 354 18.64 12.04 15.97
C ASP A 354 18.64 11.12 14.73
N HIS A 355 17.45 10.70 14.26
CA HIS A 355 17.36 9.95 13.01
C HIS A 355 17.68 10.87 11.81
N PRO A 356 18.58 10.48 10.89
CA PRO A 356 19.04 11.35 9.80
C PRO A 356 17.91 11.93 8.93
N GLN A 357 16.81 11.24 8.82
CA GLN A 357 15.67 11.63 7.98
C GLN A 357 14.45 12.09 8.80
N HIS A 358 14.63 12.41 10.09
CA HIS A 358 13.55 12.86 10.95
C HIS A 358 12.85 14.11 10.43
N GLU A 359 13.62 15.13 10.05
CA GLU A 359 13.08 16.39 9.51
C GLU A 359 12.32 16.17 8.20
N LEU A 360 12.88 15.35 7.30
CA LEU A 360 12.23 15.03 6.04
C LEU A 360 10.92 14.27 6.27
N ALA A 361 10.92 13.23 7.08
CA ALA A 361 9.71 12.47 7.41
C ALA A 361 8.65 13.35 8.09
N SER A 362 9.07 14.32 8.91
CA SER A 362 8.18 15.26 9.61
C SER A 362 7.41 16.19 8.67
N LYS A 363 7.89 16.42 7.45
CA LYS A 363 7.14 17.19 6.44
C LYS A 363 5.90 16.44 5.95
N TYR A 364 5.92 15.11 5.96
CA TYR A 364 4.95 14.27 5.29
C TYR A 364 4.11 13.40 6.23
N MET A 365 4.67 12.93 7.34
CA MET A 365 4.03 11.97 8.23
C MET A 365 3.21 12.68 9.32
N TRP A 366 1.94 12.92 9.01
CA TRP A 366 0.99 13.59 9.89
C TRP A 366 -0.19 12.68 10.22
N LEU A 367 -0.57 12.61 11.48
CA LEU A 367 -1.85 12.03 11.86
C LEU A 367 -2.97 12.85 11.21
N VAL A 368 -3.71 12.23 10.32
CA VAL A 368 -4.78 12.90 9.61
C VAL A 368 -5.83 13.46 10.59
N ASP A 369 -6.35 14.65 10.30
CA ASP A 369 -7.41 15.32 11.09
C ASP A 369 -7.08 15.54 12.59
N ALA A 370 -5.81 15.48 13.01
CA ALA A 370 -5.43 15.69 14.41
C ALA A 370 -5.80 17.11 14.91
N GLU A 371 -5.81 18.11 14.02
CA GLU A 371 -6.22 19.48 14.32
C GLU A 371 -7.71 19.63 14.68
N TYR A 372 -8.54 18.65 14.28
CA TYR A 372 -9.97 18.61 14.61
C TYR A 372 -10.30 17.68 15.78
N ASP A 373 -9.29 17.06 16.37
CA ASP A 373 -9.42 16.13 17.51
C ASP A 373 -9.24 16.92 18.82
N GLU A 374 -10.19 16.85 19.74
CA GLU A 374 -10.12 17.52 21.04
C GLU A 374 -8.88 17.12 21.83
N LEU A 375 -8.35 15.91 21.62
CA LEU A 375 -7.14 15.41 22.26
C LEU A 375 -5.89 16.22 21.86
N TYR A 376 -5.83 16.67 20.60
CA TYR A 376 -4.63 17.34 20.05
C TYR A 376 -4.87 18.81 19.76
N ASN A 377 -5.97 19.12 19.10
CA ASN A 377 -6.38 20.47 18.70
C ASN A 377 -5.31 21.22 17.87
N LYS A 378 -4.47 20.46 17.16
CA LYS A 378 -3.36 20.91 16.31
C LYS A 378 -2.84 19.76 15.44
N PRO A 379 -2.15 20.04 14.33
CA PRO A 379 -1.43 19.01 13.59
C PRO A 379 -0.37 18.31 14.47
N VAL A 380 -0.27 16.98 14.37
CA VAL A 380 0.73 16.19 15.09
C VAL A 380 1.38 15.17 14.17
N ASN A 381 2.71 15.03 14.25
CA ASN A 381 3.43 13.98 13.54
C ASN A 381 3.25 12.62 14.22
N ARG A 382 3.14 11.59 13.40
CA ARG A 382 3.17 10.18 13.78
C ARG A 382 4.00 9.40 12.78
N TYR A 383 4.91 8.56 13.25
CA TYR A 383 5.92 7.93 12.40
C TYR A 383 5.71 6.42 12.24
N GLY A 384 4.50 5.95 12.58
CA GLY A 384 4.13 4.54 12.43
C GLY A 384 4.56 3.66 13.60
N HIS A 385 4.39 2.39 13.40
CA HIS A 385 4.46 1.32 14.40
C HIS A 385 5.66 0.38 14.21
N LEU A 386 6.48 0.64 13.17
CA LEU A 386 7.66 -0.16 12.85
C LEU A 386 8.92 0.58 13.31
N MET A 387 9.83 -0.17 13.92
CA MET A 387 11.17 0.29 14.27
C MET A 387 12.16 -0.86 14.11
N SER A 388 13.44 -0.54 14.02
CA SER A 388 14.51 -1.53 14.08
C SER A 388 15.57 -1.09 15.08
N PHE A 389 16.25 -2.05 15.70
CA PHE A 389 17.38 -1.75 16.59
C PHE A 389 18.47 -2.81 16.44
N CYS A 390 19.71 -2.41 16.65
CA CYS A 390 20.86 -3.30 16.63
C CYS A 390 21.29 -3.61 18.06
N VAL A 391 21.53 -4.91 18.33
CA VAL A 391 21.98 -5.39 19.64
C VAL A 391 23.50 -5.37 19.69
N LYS A 392 24.10 -4.86 20.77
CA LYS A 392 25.55 -4.95 21.00
C LYS A 392 25.96 -6.40 21.22
N GLY A 393 27.09 -6.80 20.66
CA GLY A 393 27.63 -8.17 20.78
C GLY A 393 27.36 -9.07 19.56
N GLY A 394 26.84 -8.50 18.47
CA GLY A 394 26.76 -9.17 17.18
C GLY A 394 25.58 -10.14 17.02
N ALA A 395 25.64 -10.95 15.95
CA ALA A 395 24.52 -11.78 15.51
C ALA A 395 24.10 -12.86 16.52
N GLU A 396 25.06 -13.48 17.23
CA GLU A 396 24.77 -14.56 18.19
C GLU A 396 23.99 -14.02 19.39
N LYS A 397 24.46 -12.90 19.96
CA LYS A 397 23.75 -12.24 21.06
C LYS A 397 22.36 -11.74 20.64
N THR A 398 22.23 -11.26 19.41
CA THR A 398 20.94 -10.86 18.84
C THR A 398 19.95 -12.02 18.77
N ARG A 399 20.40 -13.21 18.38
CA ARG A 399 19.60 -14.44 18.45
C ARG A 399 19.19 -14.77 19.87
N GLY A 400 20.13 -14.64 20.83
CA GLY A 400 19.85 -14.84 22.26
C GLY A 400 18.76 -13.88 22.76
N VAL A 401 18.83 -12.59 22.42
CA VAL A 401 17.76 -11.61 22.76
C VAL A 401 16.44 -12.03 22.14
N PHE A 402 16.42 -12.34 20.86
CA PHE A 402 15.22 -12.73 20.13
C PHE A 402 14.55 -13.98 20.71
N ASP A 403 15.34 -15.00 21.06
CA ASP A 403 14.85 -16.27 21.62
C ASP A 403 14.32 -16.13 23.05
N ASN A 404 14.75 -15.08 23.80
CA ASN A 404 14.26 -14.77 25.14
C ASN A 404 13.00 -13.89 25.18
N LEU A 405 12.46 -13.44 24.03
CA LEU A 405 11.19 -12.72 23.99
C LEU A 405 10.02 -13.63 24.43
N LYS A 406 9.18 -13.16 25.33
CA LYS A 406 8.08 -13.93 25.95
C LYS A 406 6.68 -13.46 25.54
N ARG A 407 6.48 -12.15 25.33
CA ARG A 407 5.21 -11.55 24.92
C ARG A 407 5.23 -11.12 23.47
N ILE A 408 6.34 -10.56 23.00
CA ILE A 408 6.53 -10.17 21.62
C ILE A 408 6.64 -11.44 20.76
N TRP A 409 5.75 -11.55 19.79
CA TRP A 409 5.69 -12.73 18.91
C TRP A 409 6.90 -12.77 17.97
N ARG A 410 7.51 -13.92 17.87
CA ARG A 410 8.63 -14.19 16.95
C ARG A 410 8.06 -14.64 15.61
N ALA A 411 7.92 -13.71 14.66
CA ALA A 411 7.35 -14.00 13.34
C ALA A 411 7.83 -12.99 12.30
N THR A 412 7.69 -13.33 11.04
CA THR A 412 8.08 -12.47 9.91
C THR A 412 7.03 -11.42 9.54
N ASP A 413 5.93 -11.37 10.26
CA ASP A 413 4.80 -10.46 10.03
C ASP A 413 5.05 -9.04 10.56
N LEU A 414 4.16 -8.11 10.26
CA LEU A 414 4.12 -6.75 10.78
C LEU A 414 2.71 -6.15 10.63
N GLY A 415 2.44 -5.02 11.27
CA GLY A 415 1.18 -4.30 11.15
C GLY A 415 0.02 -4.90 11.96
N ARG A 416 0.32 -5.82 12.87
CA ARG A 416 -0.70 -6.47 13.71
C ARG A 416 -0.97 -5.66 14.98
N ILE A 417 -2.14 -5.91 15.58
CA ILE A 417 -2.45 -5.45 16.93
C ILE A 417 -1.61 -6.14 18.03
N LYS A 418 -0.94 -7.24 17.69
CA LYS A 418 0.05 -7.90 18.53
C LYS A 418 1.45 -7.49 18.12
N SER A 419 2.31 -7.19 19.07
CA SER A 419 3.73 -6.89 18.83
C SER A 419 4.46 -8.11 18.27
N VAL A 420 5.23 -7.88 17.20
CA VAL A 420 5.95 -8.92 16.47
C VAL A 420 7.38 -8.49 16.21
N ALA A 421 8.34 -9.38 16.43
CA ALA A 421 9.74 -9.16 16.11
C ALA A 421 10.26 -10.17 15.11
N THR A 422 11.28 -9.78 14.33
CA THR A 422 12.05 -10.65 13.46
C THR A 422 13.50 -10.17 13.36
N ILE A 423 14.39 -11.08 12.96
CA ILE A 423 15.78 -10.74 12.57
C ILE A 423 15.81 -10.75 11.04
N PRO A 424 15.80 -9.57 10.36
CA PRO A 424 15.68 -9.50 8.91
C PRO A 424 16.74 -10.30 8.15
N ALA A 425 17.98 -10.29 8.64
CA ALA A 425 19.12 -10.95 7.99
C ALA A 425 18.95 -12.47 7.80
N ILE A 426 18.18 -13.13 8.68
CA ILE A 426 17.95 -14.58 8.65
C ILE A 426 16.50 -14.95 8.31
N SER A 427 15.68 -13.97 7.95
CA SER A 427 14.26 -14.16 7.64
C SER A 427 13.88 -13.45 6.34
N THR A 428 13.24 -12.28 6.44
CA THR A 428 12.65 -11.55 5.31
C THR A 428 13.64 -11.10 4.24
N HIS A 429 14.93 -10.98 4.56
CA HIS A 429 15.99 -10.54 3.64
C HIS A 429 17.11 -11.57 3.47
N GLN A 430 16.88 -12.82 3.93
CA GLN A 430 17.86 -13.90 3.78
C GLN A 430 18.18 -14.19 2.31
N GLN A 431 17.17 -14.16 1.44
CA GLN A 431 17.33 -14.49 0.01
C GLN A 431 18.10 -13.42 -0.79
N GLN A 432 18.27 -12.22 -0.25
CA GLN A 432 19.10 -11.16 -0.88
C GLN A 432 20.61 -11.49 -0.89
N GLY A 433 21.04 -12.50 -0.11
CA GLY A 433 22.45 -12.76 0.11
C GLY A 433 23.14 -11.65 0.93
N GLU A 434 24.42 -11.81 1.19
CA GLU A 434 25.18 -10.86 2.00
C GLU A 434 25.33 -9.49 1.29
N GLU A 435 25.64 -9.52 0.00
CA GLU A 435 25.81 -8.31 -0.80
C GLU A 435 24.50 -7.50 -0.92
N GLY A 436 23.37 -8.15 -1.18
CA GLY A 436 22.06 -7.50 -1.23
C GLY A 436 21.67 -6.88 0.11
N ARG A 437 21.90 -7.59 1.22
CA ARG A 437 21.66 -7.05 2.57
C ARG A 437 22.55 -5.85 2.88
N LYS A 438 23.81 -5.87 2.44
CA LYS A 438 24.73 -4.73 2.59
C LYS A 438 24.22 -3.51 1.81
N LYS A 439 23.78 -3.68 0.57
CA LYS A 439 23.15 -2.60 -0.23
C LYS A 439 21.89 -2.04 0.42
N ALA A 440 21.09 -2.91 1.03
CA ALA A 440 19.89 -2.53 1.75
C ALA A 440 20.16 -2.01 3.19
N GLY A 441 21.42 -1.98 3.65
CA GLY A 441 21.79 -1.50 4.99
C GLY A 441 21.36 -2.42 6.13
N ILE A 442 21.24 -3.73 5.94
CA ILE A 442 20.69 -4.68 6.91
C ILE A 442 21.82 -5.47 7.60
N PRO A 443 22.28 -5.07 8.81
CA PRO A 443 23.29 -5.78 9.55
C PRO A 443 22.73 -7.06 10.20
N ALA A 444 23.63 -8.00 10.51
CA ALA A 444 23.26 -9.29 11.08
C ALA A 444 22.71 -9.20 12.53
N ASN A 445 23.03 -8.12 13.24
CA ASN A 445 22.60 -7.86 14.63
C ASN A 445 21.36 -6.96 14.74
N MET A 446 20.59 -6.83 13.66
CA MET A 446 19.35 -6.06 13.65
C MET A 446 18.14 -6.90 14.07
N ILE A 447 17.34 -6.38 14.99
CA ILE A 447 15.97 -6.82 15.26
C ILE A 447 15.01 -5.78 14.72
N ARG A 448 14.07 -6.16 13.86
CA ARG A 448 12.93 -5.35 13.46
C ARG A 448 11.78 -5.65 14.40
N LEU A 449 11.23 -4.61 15.02
CA LEU A 449 10.09 -4.68 15.94
C LEU A 449 8.90 -3.94 15.33
N CYS A 450 7.78 -4.62 15.19
CA CYS A 450 6.48 -4.03 14.94
C CYS A 450 5.74 -3.95 16.27
N VAL A 451 5.46 -2.74 16.73
CA VAL A 451 4.75 -2.49 18.00
C VAL A 451 3.24 -2.58 17.73
N GLY A 452 2.55 -3.38 18.52
CA GLY A 452 1.11 -3.55 18.47
C GLY A 452 0.34 -2.56 19.34
N ALA A 453 -0.87 -2.99 19.72
CA ALA A 453 -1.78 -2.19 20.54
C ALA A 453 -1.69 -2.53 22.05
N GLU A 454 -0.75 -3.36 22.45
CA GLU A 454 -0.51 -3.67 23.87
C GLU A 454 0.00 -2.44 24.64
N HIS A 455 -0.11 -2.48 25.96
CA HIS A 455 0.46 -1.43 26.78
C HIS A 455 1.99 -1.36 26.58
N PRO A 456 2.56 -0.20 26.26
CA PRO A 456 3.99 -0.09 25.93
C PRO A 456 4.93 -0.51 27.05
N ASP A 457 4.54 -0.40 28.31
CA ASP A 457 5.37 -0.82 29.45
C ASP A 457 5.49 -2.35 29.54
N ASP A 458 4.47 -3.10 29.13
CA ASP A 458 4.54 -4.56 29.07
C ASP A 458 5.50 -5.02 27.96
N ILE A 459 5.55 -4.31 26.84
CA ILE A 459 6.48 -4.58 25.74
C ILE A 459 7.90 -4.18 26.14
N LEU A 460 8.07 -3.04 26.82
CA LEU A 460 9.36 -2.62 27.38
C LEU A 460 9.91 -3.63 28.40
N ALA A 461 9.07 -4.13 29.28
CA ALA A 461 9.48 -5.14 30.26
C ALA A 461 9.93 -6.46 29.59
N ASP A 462 9.30 -6.84 28.47
CA ASP A 462 9.70 -8.03 27.69
C ASP A 462 11.03 -7.81 26.97
N LEU A 463 11.25 -6.63 26.41
CA LEU A 463 12.51 -6.26 25.74
C LEU A 463 13.65 -6.18 26.77
N ASP A 464 13.45 -5.53 27.90
CA ASP A 464 14.47 -5.38 28.95
C ASP A 464 14.92 -6.73 29.50
N GLN A 465 13.97 -7.61 29.87
CA GLN A 465 14.30 -8.95 30.34
C GLN A 465 15.05 -9.77 29.28
N ALA A 466 14.68 -9.67 28.00
CA ALA A 466 15.34 -10.40 26.92
C ALA A 466 16.75 -9.88 26.64
N LEU A 467 16.94 -8.54 26.64
CA LEU A 467 18.26 -7.91 26.46
C LEU A 467 19.22 -8.25 27.61
N ASN A 468 18.71 -8.31 28.86
CA ASN A 468 19.53 -8.64 30.03
C ASN A 468 19.81 -10.15 30.18
N ALA A 469 18.94 -11.03 29.67
CA ALA A 469 19.12 -12.49 29.74
C ALA A 469 20.10 -13.04 28.68
N ALA A 470 20.30 -12.35 27.57
CA ALA A 470 21.18 -12.78 26.48
C ALA A 470 22.66 -12.64 26.87
N LYS A 471 23.36 -13.74 26.89
CA LYS A 471 24.80 -13.83 27.24
C LYS A 471 25.69 -13.39 26.08
#